data_b88abd6158ffd0391d4dfe1a0edf24a3
#
_entry.id   b88abd6158ffd0391d4dfe1a0edf24a3
#
_cell.length_a   1.000
_cell.length_b   1.000
_cell.length_c   1.000
_cell.angle_alpha   90.00
_cell.angle_beta   90.00
_cell.angle_gamma   90.00
#
_symmetry.space_group_name_H-M   'P 1'
#
loop_
_entity.id
_entity.type
_entity.pdbx_description
1 polymer ?
#
loop_
_entity_poly.entity_id
_entity_poly.type
_entity_poly.pdbx_seq_one_letter_code
_entity_poly.pdbx_strand_id
1 'polypeptide(L)'
;MENKGFESCTGIDALGRTLPTREEVGPYRADRFVGLFYFLWLGQHGTEGPNDNTRILARWPEAVHDPQHPAWGPPDSFHFWGEPLYGYYLNDDEWVLRKHAQLLTAAGIDFLVFDTTNAVTYKNVYDRLFRILDELYAQGFKVPQFVFYTNTESGRTIADIYEDVYKPVRYPHLWFRWKGKPLIIGDPSQCEEEQREFFTFRLNQWPNESEKTNGFPWIEFQRPQRVFYNDEGSKETISVSVAQHPSVAMSDTPFYGYGENWGRGYHEGTGPENNEAEEAIVRGANVAEQWEFALAEDPEIVFVTGWNEWIAMRLSGPPERPVLFVDQATLNFSRDIEPMKGGYGDSYYMQMIGYIRRFKGMPDQAGTSCRLERPIPIDSDFVAWREVGAEYRDFRGKTQPRNYAGYGELHYENATGRNALVAFKAAHTADTLFFYAASEFDLSPYTDRNWMMLLLRVEGSGDNDWEGYHFVVNRRTPGESAAYLERSLGGWAWESVGEIGYAVRGNELQLAIPRTLLGLERSNRERELSFKWADNVQNEGDPIDFYQYGDVAPAGRLNYRYLIPEGE
;
A
#
# COMPACT_ATOMS: atom_id res chain seq x y z
N MET A 1 19.24 -8.21 7.25
CA MET A 1 19.23 -7.43 5.99
C MET A 1 18.79 -6.02 6.35
N GLU A 2 19.58 -5.03 6.02
CA GLU A 2 19.18 -3.64 6.17
C GLU A 2 18.27 -3.30 5.01
N ASN A 3 17.04 -2.91 5.30
CA ASN A 3 16.07 -2.48 4.29
C ASN A 3 16.46 -1.07 3.80
N LYS A 4 17.33 -0.98 2.81
CA LYS A 4 17.75 0.30 2.20
C LYS A 4 16.72 0.87 1.21
N GLY A 5 15.42 0.71 1.48
CA GLY A 5 14.45 1.08 0.48
C GLY A 5 13.44 2.13 0.95
N PHE A 6 12.42 1.69 1.65
CA PHE A 6 11.21 2.49 1.82
C PHE A 6 11.01 3.02 3.25
N GLU A 7 11.68 2.45 4.25
CA GLU A 7 11.46 2.79 5.67
C GLU A 7 11.81 4.26 6.00
N SER A 8 12.69 4.89 5.19
CA SER A 8 13.07 6.30 5.34
C SER A 8 12.38 7.24 4.34
N CYS A 9 11.51 6.74 3.47
CA CYS A 9 10.81 7.57 2.51
C CYS A 9 9.93 8.62 3.20
N THR A 10 9.88 9.82 2.65
CA THR A 10 8.88 10.82 2.99
C THR A 10 7.62 10.60 2.15
N GLY A 11 6.55 11.31 2.44
CA GLY A 11 5.33 11.27 1.64
C GLY A 11 4.31 12.26 2.13
N ILE A 12 3.46 12.72 1.23
CA ILE A 12 2.31 13.58 1.53
C ILE A 12 1.11 12.95 0.85
N ASP A 13 0.02 12.77 1.58
CA ASP A 13 -1.22 12.28 1.00
C ASP A 13 -2.06 13.40 0.36
N ALA A 14 -3.17 13.01 -0.28
CA ALA A 14 -4.09 13.95 -0.94
C ALA A 14 -4.74 14.97 0.02
N LEU A 15 -4.67 14.75 1.33
CA LEU A 15 -5.16 15.65 2.37
C LEU A 15 -4.06 16.56 2.95
N GLY A 16 -2.84 16.49 2.42
CA GLY A 16 -1.69 17.23 2.92
C GLY A 16 -1.08 16.66 4.19
N ARG A 17 -1.47 15.45 4.64
CA ARG A 17 -0.87 14.79 5.79
C ARG A 17 0.50 14.23 5.40
N THR A 18 1.53 14.60 6.16
CA THR A 18 2.89 14.09 5.97
C THR A 18 3.09 12.78 6.72
N LEU A 19 3.85 11.87 6.14
CA LEU A 19 4.30 10.68 6.86
C LEU A 19 5.22 11.09 8.01
N PRO A 20 5.04 10.48 9.21
CA PRO A 20 5.88 10.80 10.37
C PRO A 20 7.36 10.52 10.12
N THR A 21 8.20 11.36 10.71
CA THR A 21 9.66 11.22 10.71
C THR A 21 10.14 10.37 11.88
N ARG A 22 11.40 9.96 11.84
CA ARG A 22 12.01 9.19 12.94
C ARG A 22 12.09 10.01 14.24
N GLU A 23 12.27 11.30 14.14
CA GLU A 23 12.31 12.22 15.29
C GLU A 23 10.96 12.26 16.01
N GLU A 24 9.86 12.10 15.28
CA GLU A 24 8.51 12.08 15.84
C GLU A 24 8.11 10.73 16.42
N VAL A 25 8.53 9.61 15.80
CA VAL A 25 8.05 8.26 16.19
C VAL A 25 9.08 7.43 16.97
N GLY A 26 10.32 7.88 17.02
CA GLY A 26 11.40 7.20 17.75
C GLY A 26 12.01 6.01 17.00
N PRO A 27 12.92 5.26 17.67
CA PRO A 27 13.66 4.15 17.08
C PRO A 27 12.75 2.97 16.74
N TYR A 28 13.18 2.18 15.74
CA TYR A 28 12.48 0.97 15.31
C TYR A 28 12.37 -0.07 16.44
N ARG A 29 11.20 -0.64 16.61
CA ARG A 29 10.80 -1.63 17.60
C ARG A 29 10.65 -2.99 16.91
N ALA A 30 11.64 -3.85 17.04
CA ALA A 30 11.68 -5.16 16.39
C ALA A 30 10.70 -6.19 16.99
N ASP A 31 10.11 -5.88 18.14
CA ASP A 31 9.15 -6.68 18.89
C ASP A 31 7.68 -6.27 18.62
N ARG A 32 7.43 -5.40 17.66
CA ARG A 32 6.11 -4.95 17.23
C ARG A 32 5.87 -5.31 15.78
N PHE A 33 4.70 -5.90 15.51
CA PHE A 33 4.36 -6.45 14.20
C PHE A 33 3.02 -5.92 13.71
N VAL A 34 2.90 -5.72 12.40
CA VAL A 34 1.64 -5.37 11.75
C VAL A 34 1.28 -6.45 10.74
N GLY A 35 0.17 -7.13 10.99
CA GLY A 35 -0.45 -8.08 10.06
C GLY A 35 -1.57 -7.43 9.26
N LEU A 36 -1.84 -7.96 8.09
CA LEU A 36 -2.89 -7.45 7.20
C LEU A 36 -3.72 -8.61 6.64
N PHE A 37 -5.05 -8.52 6.72
CA PHE A 37 -5.96 -9.51 6.15
C PHE A 37 -6.00 -9.34 4.63
N TYR A 38 -5.74 -10.44 3.91
CA TYR A 38 -5.57 -10.46 2.46
C TYR A 38 -6.46 -11.52 1.82
N PHE A 39 -7.32 -11.10 0.91
CA PHE A 39 -8.29 -11.95 0.26
C PHE A 39 -7.73 -12.56 -1.03
N LEU A 40 -8.02 -13.86 -1.26
CA LEU A 40 -7.50 -14.64 -2.38
C LEU A 40 -8.59 -15.02 -3.39
N TRP A 41 -9.82 -14.60 -3.18
CA TRP A 41 -10.99 -15.22 -3.80
C TRP A 41 -11.70 -14.43 -4.90
N LEU A 42 -11.20 -13.24 -5.29
CA LEU A 42 -11.75 -12.50 -6.44
C LEU A 42 -11.59 -13.33 -7.72
N GLY A 43 -12.76 -13.67 -8.32
CA GLY A 43 -12.82 -14.50 -9.52
C GLY A 43 -12.73 -16.00 -9.30
N GLN A 44 -12.54 -16.47 -8.06
CA GLN A 44 -12.43 -17.91 -7.77
C GLN A 44 -13.81 -18.60 -7.67
N HIS A 45 -14.87 -17.85 -7.40
CA HIS A 45 -16.25 -18.34 -7.25
C HIS A 45 -17.18 -17.91 -8.39
N GLY A 46 -16.67 -17.16 -9.36
CA GLY A 46 -17.38 -16.62 -10.50
C GLY A 46 -16.72 -15.34 -10.99
N THR A 47 -16.96 -15.03 -12.24
CA THR A 47 -16.39 -13.84 -12.89
C THR A 47 -17.44 -13.01 -13.61
N GLU A 48 -18.74 -13.26 -13.34
CA GLU A 48 -19.86 -12.55 -13.96
C GLU A 48 -19.89 -11.09 -13.48
N GLY A 49 -20.27 -10.20 -14.35
CA GLY A 49 -20.37 -8.78 -14.05
C GLY A 49 -19.35 -7.94 -14.83
N PRO A 50 -18.69 -6.93 -14.22
CA PRO A 50 -18.77 -6.58 -12.80
C PRO A 50 -20.11 -5.96 -12.40
N ASN A 51 -20.69 -6.46 -11.30
CA ASN A 51 -21.81 -5.79 -10.65
C ASN A 51 -21.21 -4.84 -9.59
N ASP A 52 -21.40 -3.54 -9.73
CA ASP A 52 -20.86 -2.54 -8.80
C ASP A 52 -22.00 -1.78 -8.14
N ASN A 53 -22.14 -1.93 -6.82
CA ASN A 53 -23.22 -1.33 -6.05
C ASN A 53 -23.22 0.20 -6.14
N THR A 54 -22.05 0.85 -6.12
CA THR A 54 -21.93 2.30 -6.24
C THR A 54 -22.48 2.77 -7.59
N ARG A 55 -22.15 2.09 -8.67
CA ARG A 55 -22.66 2.41 -10.03
C ARG A 55 -24.14 2.08 -10.20
N ILE A 56 -24.58 0.95 -9.64
CA ILE A 56 -26.00 0.56 -9.69
C ILE A 56 -26.86 1.61 -8.99
N LEU A 57 -26.51 1.99 -7.77
CA LEU A 57 -27.28 2.94 -6.97
C LEU A 57 -27.19 4.38 -7.51
N ALA A 58 -26.07 4.77 -8.09
CA ALA A 58 -25.94 6.07 -8.75
C ALA A 58 -26.85 6.20 -9.98
N ARG A 59 -27.08 5.09 -10.70
CA ARG A 59 -27.92 5.09 -11.92
C ARG A 59 -29.38 4.75 -11.66
N TRP A 60 -29.66 3.88 -10.72
CA TRP A 60 -30.98 3.38 -10.36
C TRP A 60 -31.17 3.34 -8.85
N PRO A 61 -31.35 4.48 -8.16
CA PRO A 61 -31.49 4.50 -6.71
C PRO A 61 -32.65 3.63 -6.20
N GLU A 62 -33.73 3.52 -7.01
CA GLU A 62 -34.91 2.69 -6.70
C GLU A 62 -34.64 1.19 -6.69
N ALA A 63 -33.56 0.73 -7.32
CA ALA A 63 -33.23 -0.69 -7.40
C ALA A 63 -33.07 -1.33 -6.02
N VAL A 64 -32.70 -0.56 -5.00
CA VAL A 64 -32.58 -1.07 -3.64
C VAL A 64 -33.88 -1.69 -3.09
N HIS A 65 -35.03 -1.22 -3.56
CA HIS A 65 -36.35 -1.70 -3.18
C HIS A 65 -36.95 -2.75 -4.14
N ASP A 66 -36.25 -3.04 -5.23
CA ASP A 66 -36.66 -4.01 -6.23
C ASP A 66 -35.61 -5.13 -6.40
N PRO A 67 -35.80 -6.28 -5.76
CA PRO A 67 -34.86 -7.39 -5.87
C PRO A 67 -34.84 -8.05 -7.25
N GLN A 68 -35.82 -7.72 -8.12
CA GLN A 68 -35.91 -8.19 -9.49
C GLN A 68 -35.33 -7.18 -10.51
N HIS A 69 -34.84 -6.04 -10.02
CA HIS A 69 -34.26 -5.05 -10.91
C HIS A 69 -33.06 -5.62 -11.69
N PRO A 70 -33.05 -5.54 -13.02
CA PRO A 70 -32.04 -6.23 -13.86
C PRO A 70 -30.60 -5.83 -13.54
N ALA A 71 -30.39 -4.62 -13.00
CA ALA A 71 -29.05 -4.13 -12.65
C ALA A 71 -28.37 -4.94 -11.54
N TRP A 72 -29.14 -5.64 -10.69
CA TRP A 72 -28.58 -6.47 -9.64
C TRP A 72 -28.00 -7.80 -10.15
N GLY A 73 -28.30 -8.23 -11.37
CA GLY A 73 -27.99 -9.57 -11.82
C GLY A 73 -28.79 -10.65 -11.04
N PRO A 74 -28.38 -11.93 -11.12
CA PRO A 74 -29.07 -13.00 -10.41
C PRO A 74 -28.81 -12.97 -8.90
N PRO A 75 -29.70 -13.57 -8.07
CA PRO A 75 -29.38 -13.87 -6.67
C PRO A 75 -28.08 -14.66 -6.56
N ASP A 76 -27.38 -14.50 -5.44
CA ASP A 76 -26.10 -15.11 -5.13
C ASP A 76 -24.92 -14.69 -6.03
N SER A 77 -25.12 -13.68 -6.90
CA SER A 77 -24.01 -13.06 -7.62
C SER A 77 -23.14 -12.21 -6.69
N PHE A 78 -21.86 -12.11 -7.04
CA PHE A 78 -20.92 -11.26 -6.31
C PHE A 78 -20.96 -9.82 -6.84
N HIS A 79 -20.93 -8.87 -5.91
CA HIS A 79 -20.97 -7.44 -6.21
C HIS A 79 -19.77 -6.72 -5.62
N PHE A 80 -19.15 -5.86 -6.42
CA PHE A 80 -18.21 -4.88 -5.95
C PHE A 80 -18.93 -3.75 -5.22
N TRP A 81 -18.33 -3.24 -4.16
CA TRP A 81 -18.82 -2.03 -3.49
C TRP A 81 -18.25 -0.74 -4.12
N GLY A 82 -17.21 -0.84 -4.96
CA GLY A 82 -16.57 0.23 -5.70
C GLY A 82 -15.51 -0.31 -6.65
N GLU A 83 -14.88 0.55 -7.45
CA GLU A 83 -13.86 0.14 -8.42
C GLU A 83 -12.46 0.19 -7.82
N PRO A 84 -11.74 -0.95 -7.74
CA PRO A 84 -10.31 -0.97 -7.39
C PRO A 84 -9.49 -0.08 -8.31
N LEU A 85 -8.38 0.45 -7.82
CA LEU A 85 -7.49 1.26 -8.66
C LEU A 85 -7.03 0.51 -9.91
N TYR A 86 -6.78 -0.79 -9.77
CA TYR A 86 -6.34 -1.66 -10.87
C TYR A 86 -7.50 -2.25 -11.69
N GLY A 87 -8.73 -1.71 -11.55
CA GLY A 87 -9.95 -2.19 -12.19
C GLY A 87 -10.52 -3.44 -11.51
N TYR A 88 -11.58 -4.00 -12.05
CA TYR A 88 -12.23 -5.22 -11.55
C TYR A 88 -11.41 -6.46 -11.91
N TYR A 89 -10.27 -6.63 -11.27
CA TYR A 89 -9.27 -7.65 -11.53
C TYR A 89 -9.64 -9.01 -10.91
N LEU A 90 -8.99 -10.06 -11.40
CA LEU A 90 -9.02 -11.39 -10.79
C LEU A 90 -7.78 -11.56 -9.88
N ASN A 91 -7.93 -12.24 -8.75
CA ASN A 91 -6.80 -12.42 -7.81
C ASN A 91 -5.60 -13.20 -8.39
N ASP A 92 -5.76 -13.86 -9.52
CA ASP A 92 -4.66 -14.52 -10.21
C ASP A 92 -3.98 -13.64 -11.28
N ASP A 93 -4.38 -12.37 -11.40
CA ASP A 93 -3.67 -11.36 -12.21
C ASP A 93 -2.31 -11.04 -11.58
N GLU A 94 -1.27 -11.62 -12.15
CA GLU A 94 0.09 -11.53 -11.63
C GLU A 94 0.63 -10.09 -11.58
N TRP A 95 0.18 -9.24 -12.50
CA TRP A 95 0.56 -7.83 -12.50
C TRP A 95 0.01 -7.12 -11.24
N VAL A 96 -1.25 -7.38 -10.89
CA VAL A 96 -1.87 -6.83 -9.67
C VAL A 96 -1.22 -7.40 -8.41
N LEU A 97 -1.01 -8.72 -8.34
CA LEU A 97 -0.31 -9.35 -7.22
C LEU A 97 1.08 -8.73 -6.99
N ARG A 98 1.80 -8.43 -8.07
CA ARG A 98 3.12 -7.78 -8.00
C ARG A 98 3.01 -6.35 -7.45
N LYS A 99 2.01 -5.57 -7.87
CA LYS A 99 1.73 -4.24 -7.30
C LYS A 99 1.40 -4.32 -5.81
N HIS A 100 0.56 -5.27 -5.39
CA HIS A 100 0.25 -5.49 -3.98
C HIS A 100 1.51 -5.84 -3.18
N ALA A 101 2.31 -6.81 -3.64
CA ALA A 101 3.54 -7.20 -2.97
C ALA A 101 4.50 -6.01 -2.80
N GLN A 102 4.65 -5.16 -3.83
CA GLN A 102 5.48 -3.95 -3.79
C GLN A 102 4.94 -2.91 -2.80
N LEU A 103 3.66 -2.57 -2.88
CA LEU A 103 3.02 -1.58 -2.01
C LEU A 103 3.06 -2.02 -0.54
N LEU A 104 2.75 -3.29 -0.25
CA LEU A 104 2.73 -3.80 1.12
C LEU A 104 4.14 -3.97 1.71
N THR A 105 5.14 -4.27 0.87
CA THR A 105 6.55 -4.20 1.26
C THR A 105 6.97 -2.77 1.60
N ALA A 106 6.62 -1.80 0.75
CA ALA A 106 6.93 -0.39 0.97
C ALA A 106 6.21 0.20 2.20
N ALA A 107 5.01 -0.29 2.51
CA ALA A 107 4.25 0.10 3.70
C ALA A 107 4.86 -0.43 5.02
N GLY A 108 5.71 -1.45 4.96
CA GLY A 108 6.31 -2.06 6.15
C GLY A 108 5.40 -3.07 6.87
N ILE A 109 4.46 -3.70 6.14
CA ILE A 109 3.67 -4.83 6.62
C ILE A 109 4.59 -6.01 6.91
N ASP A 110 4.43 -6.65 8.07
CA ASP A 110 5.26 -7.78 8.47
C ASP A 110 4.72 -9.12 7.96
N PHE A 111 3.40 -9.29 7.93
CA PHE A 111 2.80 -10.51 7.40
C PHE A 111 1.40 -10.29 6.83
N LEU A 112 1.08 -11.08 5.81
CA LEU A 112 -0.25 -11.20 5.22
C LEU A 112 -0.96 -12.39 5.84
N VAL A 113 -2.22 -12.21 6.22
CA VAL A 113 -3.08 -13.28 6.70
C VAL A 113 -4.06 -13.63 5.59
N PHE A 114 -3.91 -14.79 5.01
CA PHE A 114 -4.75 -15.24 3.91
C PHE A 114 -6.09 -15.76 4.41
N ASP A 115 -7.16 -15.24 3.83
CA ASP A 115 -8.51 -15.73 4.10
C ASP A 115 -8.72 -17.10 3.46
N THR A 116 -8.76 -18.13 4.31
CA THR A 116 -9.13 -19.50 3.98
C THR A 116 -10.24 -20.00 4.91
N THR A 117 -11.07 -19.07 5.42
CA THR A 117 -12.10 -19.32 6.43
C THR A 117 -13.25 -20.18 5.91
N ASN A 118 -13.46 -20.22 4.59
CA ASN A 118 -14.51 -20.97 3.90
C ASN A 118 -14.09 -22.38 3.43
N ALA A 119 -13.00 -22.92 3.99
CA ALA A 119 -12.45 -24.24 3.65
C ALA A 119 -11.90 -24.37 2.20
N VAL A 120 -11.56 -23.27 1.57
CA VAL A 120 -10.87 -23.20 0.27
C VAL A 120 -9.52 -22.54 0.45
N THR A 121 -8.47 -23.15 -0.10
CA THR A 121 -7.08 -22.66 0.10
C THR A 121 -6.62 -21.67 -0.96
N TYR A 122 -7.28 -21.64 -2.14
CA TYR A 122 -6.91 -20.76 -3.27
C TYR A 122 -5.48 -20.92 -3.75
N LYS A 123 -5.03 -22.15 -3.89
CA LYS A 123 -3.64 -22.52 -4.22
C LYS A 123 -3.09 -21.78 -5.45
N ASN A 124 -3.88 -21.66 -6.51
CA ASN A 124 -3.48 -20.97 -7.75
C ASN A 124 -3.12 -19.49 -7.55
N VAL A 125 -3.67 -18.85 -6.51
CA VAL A 125 -3.40 -17.44 -6.17
C VAL A 125 -2.17 -17.33 -5.26
N TYR A 126 -2.16 -18.07 -4.12
CA TYR A 126 -1.02 -17.93 -3.21
C TYR A 126 0.29 -18.47 -3.81
N ASP A 127 0.27 -19.45 -4.69
CA ASP A 127 1.49 -19.92 -5.37
C ASP A 127 2.16 -18.81 -6.21
N ARG A 128 1.35 -17.99 -6.89
CA ARG A 128 1.85 -16.83 -7.64
C ARG A 128 2.40 -15.76 -6.71
N LEU A 129 1.66 -15.45 -5.65
CA LEU A 129 2.08 -14.45 -4.67
C LEU A 129 3.36 -14.87 -3.94
N PHE A 130 3.52 -16.14 -3.57
CA PHE A 130 4.75 -16.65 -2.95
C PHE A 130 5.95 -16.48 -3.87
N ARG A 131 5.81 -16.80 -5.15
CA ARG A 131 6.88 -16.59 -6.13
C ARG A 131 7.27 -15.12 -6.25
N ILE A 132 6.29 -14.21 -6.29
CA ILE A 132 6.56 -12.77 -6.36
C ILE A 132 7.26 -12.28 -5.09
N LEU A 133 6.80 -12.69 -3.92
CA LEU A 133 7.44 -12.33 -2.65
C LEU A 133 8.87 -12.89 -2.55
N ASP A 134 9.10 -14.11 -3.02
CA ASP A 134 10.44 -14.73 -3.08
C ASP A 134 11.38 -13.97 -4.03
N GLU A 135 10.90 -13.55 -5.21
CA GLU A 135 11.63 -12.70 -6.14
C GLU A 135 12.07 -11.37 -5.50
N LEU A 136 11.16 -10.71 -4.75
CA LEU A 136 11.47 -9.46 -4.05
C LEU A 136 12.42 -9.69 -2.85
N TYR A 137 12.22 -10.77 -2.13
CA TYR A 137 13.13 -11.18 -1.03
C TYR A 137 14.56 -11.45 -1.55
N ALA A 138 14.69 -12.13 -2.68
CA ALA A 138 15.99 -12.40 -3.31
C ALA A 138 16.71 -11.10 -3.76
N GLN A 139 15.96 -10.02 -4.01
CA GLN A 139 16.51 -8.68 -4.27
C GLN A 139 16.97 -7.96 -2.99
N GLY A 140 16.73 -8.53 -1.81
CA GLY A 140 17.15 -8.00 -0.52
C GLY A 140 16.09 -7.16 0.20
N PHE A 141 14.85 -7.12 -0.27
CA PHE A 141 13.76 -6.42 0.41
C PHE A 141 13.17 -7.24 1.55
N LYS A 142 12.74 -6.56 2.62
CA LYS A 142 11.98 -7.16 3.71
C LYS A 142 10.51 -7.24 3.30
N VAL A 143 10.15 -8.31 2.62
CA VAL A 143 8.77 -8.55 2.16
C VAL A 143 7.87 -9.05 3.29
N PRO A 144 6.54 -8.85 3.20
CA PRO A 144 5.60 -9.49 4.11
C PRO A 144 5.75 -11.02 4.08
N GLN A 145 5.73 -11.61 5.26
CA GLN A 145 5.62 -13.06 5.41
C GLN A 145 4.14 -13.47 5.33
N PHE A 146 3.79 -14.76 5.42
CA PHE A 146 2.40 -15.19 5.34
C PHE A 146 1.94 -16.05 6.51
N VAL A 147 0.63 -16.00 6.76
CA VAL A 147 -0.13 -16.79 7.73
C VAL A 147 -1.44 -17.19 7.07
N PHE A 148 -2.00 -18.34 7.38
CA PHE A 148 -3.34 -18.73 6.94
C PHE A 148 -4.33 -18.61 8.09
N TYR A 149 -5.55 -18.11 7.79
CA TYR A 149 -6.66 -18.00 8.72
C TYR A 149 -7.74 -18.99 8.31
N THR A 150 -8.01 -19.99 9.12
CA THR A 150 -8.98 -21.05 8.85
C THR A 150 -10.16 -20.99 9.81
N ASN A 151 -11.35 -21.45 9.39
CA ASN A 151 -12.55 -21.54 10.23
C ASN A 151 -13.40 -22.76 9.88
N THR A 152 -14.14 -22.73 8.76
CA THR A 152 -14.94 -23.87 8.32
C THR A 152 -14.02 -25.05 8.03
N GLU A 153 -14.34 -26.24 8.63
CA GLU A 153 -13.50 -27.44 8.50
C GLU A 153 -12.01 -27.16 8.77
N SER A 154 -11.74 -26.41 9.84
CA SER A 154 -10.41 -25.87 10.15
C SER A 154 -9.31 -26.94 10.09
N GLY A 155 -9.53 -28.11 10.71
CA GLY A 155 -8.54 -29.19 10.72
C GLY A 155 -8.22 -29.73 9.32
N ARG A 156 -9.23 -29.92 8.45
CA ARG A 156 -9.02 -30.33 7.06
C ARG A 156 -8.26 -29.26 6.28
N THR A 157 -8.69 -28.01 6.40
CA THR A 157 -8.05 -26.90 5.71
C THR A 157 -6.58 -26.75 6.13
N ILE A 158 -6.29 -26.88 7.44
CA ILE A 158 -4.92 -26.87 7.96
C ILE A 158 -4.11 -28.06 7.42
N ALA A 159 -4.71 -29.24 7.33
CA ALA A 159 -4.04 -30.42 6.79
C ALA A 159 -3.66 -30.22 5.31
N ASP A 160 -4.58 -29.69 4.49
CA ASP A 160 -4.36 -29.39 3.08
C ASP A 160 -3.22 -28.37 2.91
N ILE A 161 -3.22 -27.30 3.71
CA ILE A 161 -2.16 -26.27 3.71
C ILE A 161 -0.82 -26.86 4.18
N TYR A 162 -0.85 -27.71 5.23
CA TYR A 162 0.36 -28.34 5.76
C TYR A 162 1.02 -29.23 4.71
N GLU A 163 0.26 -30.11 4.07
CA GLU A 163 0.76 -31.03 3.02
C GLU A 163 1.25 -30.27 1.77
N ASP A 164 0.62 -29.15 1.41
CA ASP A 164 0.99 -28.40 0.21
C ASP A 164 2.16 -27.41 0.43
N VAL A 165 2.24 -26.78 1.58
CA VAL A 165 3.18 -25.66 1.81
C VAL A 165 4.28 -25.99 2.80
N TYR A 166 3.90 -26.50 3.99
CA TYR A 166 4.84 -26.58 5.11
C TYR A 166 5.65 -27.88 5.11
N LYS A 167 5.02 -29.02 4.89
CA LYS A 167 5.69 -30.33 4.86
C LYS A 167 6.72 -30.45 3.71
N PRO A 168 6.45 -29.96 2.47
CA PRO A 168 7.47 -29.87 1.42
C PRO A 168 8.47 -28.72 1.59
N VAL A 169 8.36 -27.93 2.67
CA VAL A 169 9.26 -26.83 3.03
C VAL A 169 9.32 -25.75 1.94
N ARG A 170 8.16 -25.34 1.39
CA ARG A 170 8.10 -24.33 0.36
C ARG A 170 8.27 -22.93 0.96
N TYR A 171 9.21 -22.16 0.46
CA TYR A 171 9.50 -20.78 0.87
C TYR A 171 9.61 -20.56 2.39
N PRO A 172 10.44 -21.31 3.14
CA PRO A 172 10.44 -21.28 4.61
C PRO A 172 10.85 -19.93 5.21
N HIS A 173 11.49 -19.06 4.44
CA HIS A 173 11.83 -17.68 4.81
C HIS A 173 10.62 -16.73 4.73
N LEU A 174 9.55 -17.11 4.05
CA LEU A 174 8.29 -16.36 3.99
C LEU A 174 7.26 -16.81 5.05
N TRP A 175 7.55 -17.81 5.88
CA TRP A 175 6.67 -18.23 6.96
C TRP A 175 6.76 -17.25 8.13
N PHE A 176 5.68 -16.58 8.49
CA PHE A 176 5.68 -15.79 9.71
C PHE A 176 5.77 -16.70 10.91
N ARG A 177 6.82 -16.52 11.70
CA ARG A 177 7.07 -17.33 12.90
C ARG A 177 6.68 -16.56 14.14
N TRP A 178 5.87 -17.21 14.95
CA TRP A 178 5.44 -16.69 16.24
C TRP A 178 5.84 -17.67 17.34
N LYS A 179 6.49 -17.14 18.39
CA LYS A 179 7.02 -17.98 19.48
C LYS A 179 7.88 -19.18 18.97
N GLY A 180 8.64 -18.95 17.90
CA GLY A 180 9.62 -19.91 17.34
C GLY A 180 9.10 -20.88 16.27
N LYS A 181 7.78 -21.04 16.09
CA LYS A 181 7.15 -21.91 15.08
C LYS A 181 6.35 -21.10 14.08
N PRO A 182 6.04 -21.64 12.86
CA PRO A 182 5.14 -20.98 11.96
C PRO A 182 3.78 -20.73 12.63
N LEU A 183 3.21 -19.51 12.45
CA LEU A 183 1.90 -19.16 12.95
C LEU A 183 0.81 -19.70 12.03
N ILE A 184 -0.24 -20.30 12.62
CA ILE A 184 -1.48 -20.61 11.94
C ILE A 184 -2.68 -20.21 12.81
N ILE A 185 -3.75 -19.71 12.19
CA ILE A 185 -4.97 -19.34 12.89
C ILE A 185 -6.04 -20.40 12.58
N GLY A 186 -6.52 -21.09 13.62
CA GLY A 186 -7.49 -22.16 13.48
C GLY A 186 -7.69 -22.96 14.77
N ASP A 187 -8.37 -24.10 14.66
CA ASP A 187 -8.73 -24.95 15.79
C ASP A 187 -7.77 -26.15 15.92
N PRO A 188 -6.84 -26.15 16.88
CA PRO A 188 -5.89 -27.24 17.08
C PRO A 188 -6.58 -28.56 17.48
N SER A 189 -7.80 -28.51 18.03
CA SER A 189 -8.52 -29.74 18.44
C SER A 189 -8.95 -30.60 17.25
N GLN A 190 -9.02 -30.00 16.05
CA GLN A 190 -9.36 -30.68 14.80
C GLN A 190 -8.12 -31.18 14.03
N CYS A 191 -6.90 -30.93 14.54
CA CYS A 191 -5.65 -31.23 13.86
C CYS A 191 -4.99 -32.52 14.38
N GLU A 192 -4.18 -33.14 13.53
CA GLU A 192 -3.29 -34.25 13.92
C GLU A 192 -2.15 -33.77 14.82
N GLU A 193 -1.52 -34.71 15.56
CA GLU A 193 -0.42 -34.40 16.49
C GLU A 193 0.77 -33.72 15.78
N GLU A 194 1.14 -34.21 14.60
CA GLU A 194 2.22 -33.64 13.77
C GLU A 194 2.00 -32.14 13.50
N GLN A 195 0.79 -31.73 13.16
CA GLN A 195 0.45 -30.34 12.90
C GLN A 195 0.44 -29.51 14.19
N ARG A 196 -0.11 -30.07 15.28
CA ARG A 196 -0.09 -29.38 16.59
C ARG A 196 1.32 -29.12 17.10
N GLU A 197 2.25 -30.03 16.85
CA GLU A 197 3.65 -29.86 17.23
C GLU A 197 4.40 -28.90 16.32
N PHE A 198 4.03 -28.83 15.04
CA PHE A 198 4.70 -28.01 14.03
C PHE A 198 4.36 -26.52 14.15
N PHE A 199 3.10 -26.16 14.37
CA PHE A 199 2.66 -24.78 14.39
C PHE A 199 2.61 -24.15 15.79
N THR A 200 2.69 -22.81 15.81
CA THR A 200 2.10 -22.00 16.88
C THR A 200 0.66 -21.69 16.47
N PHE A 201 -0.30 -22.15 17.26
CA PHE A 201 -1.72 -21.90 17.01
C PHE A 201 -2.18 -20.60 17.67
N ARG A 202 -3.05 -19.87 16.95
CA ARG A 202 -3.95 -18.89 17.51
C ARG A 202 -5.38 -19.27 17.11
N LEU A 203 -6.31 -19.12 18.05
CA LEU A 203 -7.70 -19.48 17.81
C LEU A 203 -8.38 -18.40 16.95
N ASN A 204 -9.14 -18.82 15.95
CA ASN A 204 -10.01 -17.90 15.24
C ASN A 204 -11.00 -17.27 16.23
N GLN A 205 -11.11 -15.95 16.21
CA GLN A 205 -11.96 -15.18 17.11
C GLN A 205 -12.96 -14.36 16.30
N TRP A 206 -14.23 -14.73 16.41
CA TRP A 206 -15.30 -13.95 15.80
C TRP A 206 -15.75 -12.80 16.70
N PRO A 207 -16.22 -11.69 16.13
CA PRO A 207 -16.56 -10.49 16.92
C PRO A 207 -17.71 -10.70 17.90
N ASN A 208 -18.61 -11.65 17.61
CA ASN A 208 -19.79 -11.97 18.42
C ASN A 208 -19.55 -13.11 19.44
N GLU A 209 -18.32 -13.63 19.51
CA GLU A 209 -17.96 -14.68 20.46
C GLU A 209 -17.37 -14.10 21.74
N SER A 210 -17.44 -14.88 22.82
CA SER A 210 -16.70 -14.61 24.04
C SER A 210 -15.20 -14.60 23.73
N GLU A 211 -14.46 -13.76 24.43
CA GLU A 211 -13.02 -13.67 24.31
C GLU A 211 -12.35 -15.01 24.59
N LYS A 212 -11.47 -15.41 23.69
CA LYS A 212 -10.65 -16.62 23.80
C LYS A 212 -9.22 -16.23 24.19
N THR A 213 -8.63 -16.92 25.16
CA THR A 213 -7.18 -16.89 25.37
C THR A 213 -6.48 -17.38 24.11
N ASN A 214 -5.43 -16.71 23.66
CA ASN A 214 -4.80 -16.96 22.35
C ASN A 214 -5.75 -16.74 21.16
N GLY A 215 -6.81 -15.92 21.33
CA GLY A 215 -7.70 -15.53 20.24
C GLY A 215 -7.01 -14.56 19.26
N PHE A 216 -7.28 -14.74 17.96
CA PHE A 216 -6.82 -13.84 16.90
C PHE A 216 -8.04 -13.27 16.16
N PRO A 217 -8.42 -12.01 16.43
CA PRO A 217 -9.61 -11.42 15.82
C PRO A 217 -9.36 -11.04 14.37
N TRP A 218 -10.30 -11.38 13.46
CA TRP A 218 -10.25 -10.81 12.11
C TRP A 218 -10.86 -9.39 12.07
N ILE A 219 -11.89 -9.13 12.87
CA ILE A 219 -12.53 -7.83 13.06
C ILE A 219 -13.10 -7.74 14.48
N GLU A 220 -13.33 -6.52 14.98
CA GLU A 220 -13.93 -6.30 16.28
C GLU A 220 -15.20 -5.44 16.17
N PHE A 221 -16.25 -5.80 16.95
CA PHE A 221 -17.53 -5.09 17.01
C PHE A 221 -17.78 -4.41 18.35
N GLN A 222 -16.75 -4.25 19.16
CA GLN A 222 -16.81 -3.46 20.40
C GLN A 222 -16.01 -2.17 20.25
N ARG A 223 -16.41 -1.14 21.03
CA ARG A 223 -15.69 0.12 21.13
C ARG A 223 -15.52 0.52 22.62
N PRO A 224 -14.27 0.80 23.04
CA PRO A 224 -13.06 0.51 22.29
C PRO A 224 -12.94 -0.99 21.95
N GLN A 225 -12.17 -1.33 20.95
CA GLN A 225 -11.97 -2.73 20.54
C GLN A 225 -11.30 -3.55 21.64
N ARG A 226 -11.60 -4.86 21.70
CA ARG A 226 -10.98 -5.75 22.69
C ARG A 226 -9.48 -5.91 22.44
N VAL A 227 -8.74 -6.04 23.54
CA VAL A 227 -7.33 -6.46 23.54
C VAL A 227 -7.30 -7.97 23.77
N PHE A 228 -6.68 -8.72 22.89
CA PHE A 228 -6.56 -10.17 23.04
C PHE A 228 -5.25 -10.55 23.70
N TYR A 229 -5.34 -11.44 24.68
CA TYR A 229 -4.22 -11.87 25.49
C TYR A 229 -3.82 -13.30 25.15
N ASN A 230 -2.51 -13.56 25.19
CA ASN A 230 -1.99 -14.91 25.12
C ASN A 230 -2.06 -15.62 26.48
N ASP A 231 -1.69 -16.90 26.52
CA ASP A 231 -1.68 -17.73 27.73
C ASP A 231 -0.63 -17.29 28.77
N GLU A 232 0.32 -16.44 28.39
CA GLU A 232 1.29 -15.80 29.29
C GLU A 232 0.73 -14.50 29.90
N GLY A 233 -0.45 -14.05 29.48
CA GLY A 233 -1.10 -12.82 29.93
C GLY A 233 -0.58 -11.54 29.28
N SER A 234 0.20 -11.64 28.19
CA SER A 234 0.66 -10.48 27.43
C SER A 234 -0.45 -9.97 26.50
N LYS A 235 -0.52 -8.64 26.30
CA LYS A 235 -1.35 -8.01 25.27
C LYS A 235 -0.83 -8.39 23.89
N GLU A 236 -1.42 -9.37 23.25
CA GLU A 236 -0.86 -9.91 22.01
C GLU A 236 -1.42 -9.25 20.76
N THR A 237 -2.75 -9.17 20.61
CA THR A 237 -3.34 -8.71 19.35
C THR A 237 -4.49 -7.72 19.58
N ILE A 238 -4.52 -6.67 18.76
CA ILE A 238 -5.66 -5.77 18.58
C ILE A 238 -5.94 -5.68 17.07
N SER A 239 -7.21 -5.83 16.65
CA SER A 239 -7.61 -5.57 15.27
C SER A 239 -8.05 -4.12 15.07
N VAL A 240 -7.76 -3.58 13.89
CA VAL A 240 -8.24 -2.28 13.41
C VAL A 240 -8.88 -2.45 12.04
N SER A 241 -10.02 -1.83 11.80
CA SER A 241 -10.74 -1.92 10.53
C SER A 241 -11.41 -0.60 10.16
N VAL A 242 -11.72 -0.40 8.88
CA VAL A 242 -12.25 0.88 8.40
C VAL A 242 -13.75 1.01 8.56
N ALA A 243 -14.49 -0.10 8.64
CA ALA A 243 -15.91 -0.13 8.94
C ALA A 243 -16.32 -1.44 9.62
N GLN A 244 -17.41 -1.43 10.39
CA GLN A 244 -17.93 -2.59 11.12
C GLN A 244 -19.45 -2.63 11.06
N HIS A 245 -20.01 -3.85 11.24
CA HIS A 245 -21.45 -4.09 11.27
C HIS A 245 -21.88 -4.82 12.55
N PRO A 246 -21.85 -4.14 13.72
CA PRO A 246 -22.02 -4.79 15.02
C PRO A 246 -23.42 -5.35 15.27
N SER A 247 -24.44 -4.88 14.56
CA SER A 247 -25.83 -5.22 14.88
C SER A 247 -26.64 -5.85 13.75
N VAL A 248 -26.41 -5.43 12.52
CA VAL A 248 -27.17 -5.83 11.33
C VAL A 248 -26.23 -6.01 10.15
N ALA A 249 -26.73 -6.58 9.03
CA ALA A 249 -25.96 -6.66 7.80
C ALA A 249 -25.47 -5.27 7.36
N MET A 250 -24.28 -5.19 6.77
CA MET A 250 -23.66 -3.91 6.40
C MET A 250 -24.57 -3.05 5.52
N SER A 251 -25.33 -3.69 4.60
CA SER A 251 -26.26 -2.99 3.71
C SER A 251 -27.49 -2.39 4.40
N ASP A 252 -27.87 -2.91 5.57
CA ASP A 252 -29.12 -2.49 6.21
C ASP A 252 -29.12 -1.01 6.60
N THR A 253 -27.97 -0.52 7.07
CA THR A 253 -27.84 0.88 7.48
C THR A 253 -27.89 1.83 6.27
N PRO A 254 -27.03 1.72 5.23
CA PRO A 254 -27.08 2.66 4.09
C PRO A 254 -28.29 2.48 3.19
N PHE A 255 -28.87 1.28 3.08
CA PHE A 255 -29.98 1.05 2.16
C PHE A 255 -31.36 1.30 2.79
N TYR A 256 -31.53 0.97 4.05
CA TYR A 256 -32.84 0.93 4.69
C TYR A 256 -32.93 1.74 5.99
N GLY A 257 -31.81 2.26 6.48
CA GLY A 257 -31.77 3.02 7.73
C GLY A 257 -31.98 2.15 8.97
N TYR A 258 -31.67 0.85 8.90
CA TYR A 258 -31.77 -0.07 10.03
C TYR A 258 -30.44 -0.20 10.79
N GLY A 259 -30.54 -0.28 12.11
CA GLY A 259 -29.42 -0.49 13.00
C GLY A 259 -28.39 0.66 12.98
N GLU A 260 -27.31 0.44 13.67
CA GLU A 260 -26.19 1.40 13.74
C GLU A 260 -24.90 0.67 13.36
N ASN A 261 -24.62 0.57 12.06
CA ASN A 261 -23.30 0.13 11.60
C ASN A 261 -22.32 1.32 11.61
N TRP A 262 -21.06 1.00 11.78
CA TRP A 262 -19.99 1.99 11.83
C TRP A 262 -19.29 2.03 10.47
N GLY A 263 -19.59 3.08 9.69
CA GLY A 263 -18.97 3.32 8.39
C GLY A 263 -17.57 3.93 8.52
N ARG A 264 -16.94 4.20 7.39
CA ARG A 264 -15.58 4.78 7.32
C ARG A 264 -15.43 6.12 8.03
N GLY A 265 -16.48 6.93 8.05
CA GLY A 265 -16.51 8.24 8.72
C GLY A 265 -16.92 8.18 10.19
N TYR A 266 -17.31 7.02 10.72
CA TYR A 266 -17.75 6.89 12.09
C TYR A 266 -16.66 7.35 13.08
N HIS A 267 -17.10 8.01 14.16
CA HIS A 267 -16.27 8.36 15.31
C HIS A 267 -17.14 8.37 16.56
N GLU A 268 -16.69 7.76 17.65
CA GLU A 268 -17.51 7.61 18.87
C GLU A 268 -18.02 8.97 19.40
N GLY A 269 -17.16 9.99 19.36
CA GLY A 269 -17.51 11.33 19.84
C GLY A 269 -18.56 12.07 18.99
N THR A 270 -18.79 11.66 17.74
CA THR A 270 -19.79 12.23 16.82
C THR A 270 -20.93 11.26 16.49
N GLY A 271 -20.75 9.98 16.81
CA GLY A 271 -21.74 8.94 16.56
C GLY A 271 -21.98 8.65 15.07
N PRO A 272 -23.11 7.98 14.76
CA PRO A 272 -23.42 7.56 13.40
C PRO A 272 -23.68 8.71 12.41
N GLU A 273 -23.98 9.91 12.88
CA GLU A 273 -24.20 11.10 12.03
C GLU A 273 -22.97 11.39 11.14
N ASN A 274 -21.77 10.98 11.60
CA ASN A 274 -20.53 11.16 10.84
C ASN A 274 -20.28 10.11 9.75
N ASN A 275 -21.08 9.03 9.70
CA ASN A 275 -20.90 7.95 8.72
C ASN A 275 -20.94 8.45 7.26
N GLU A 276 -21.78 9.45 6.97
CA GLU A 276 -21.97 10.00 5.62
C GLU A 276 -21.18 11.30 5.38
N ALA A 277 -20.37 11.75 6.36
CA ALA A 277 -19.56 12.96 6.21
C ALA A 277 -18.36 12.68 5.30
N GLU A 278 -18.37 13.21 4.09
CA GLU A 278 -17.34 12.99 3.06
C GLU A 278 -15.93 13.24 3.58
N GLU A 279 -15.74 14.35 4.32
CA GLU A 279 -14.44 14.69 4.92
C GLU A 279 -13.98 13.62 5.94
N ALA A 280 -14.88 13.09 6.75
CA ALA A 280 -14.57 12.07 7.74
C ALA A 280 -14.25 10.72 7.07
N ILE A 281 -14.95 10.40 5.98
CA ILE A 281 -14.72 9.19 5.18
C ILE A 281 -13.32 9.23 4.56
N VAL A 282 -12.96 10.31 3.89
CA VAL A 282 -11.66 10.44 3.21
C VAL A 282 -10.51 10.51 4.21
N ARG A 283 -10.74 11.13 5.39
CA ARG A 283 -9.77 11.14 6.50
C ARG A 283 -9.60 9.79 7.18
N GLY A 284 -10.53 8.85 6.98
CA GLY A 284 -10.52 7.55 7.65
C GLY A 284 -10.74 7.70 9.16
N ALA A 285 -11.79 8.42 9.58
CA ALA A 285 -12.03 8.74 10.99
C ALA A 285 -12.18 7.49 11.85
N ASN A 286 -12.92 6.49 11.36
CA ASN A 286 -13.16 5.24 12.07
C ASN A 286 -11.86 4.45 12.33
N VAL A 287 -11.07 4.24 11.29
CA VAL A 287 -9.82 3.48 11.45
C VAL A 287 -8.78 4.28 12.24
N ALA A 288 -8.80 5.61 12.14
CA ALA A 288 -7.93 6.47 12.93
C ALA A 288 -8.17 6.29 14.44
N GLU A 289 -9.44 6.33 14.88
CA GLU A 289 -9.82 6.14 16.29
C GLU A 289 -9.34 4.79 16.82
N GLN A 290 -9.47 3.72 16.03
CA GLN A 290 -9.03 2.38 16.41
C GLN A 290 -7.51 2.26 16.48
N TRP A 291 -6.79 2.90 15.58
CA TRP A 291 -5.33 2.95 15.65
C TRP A 291 -4.82 3.74 16.86
N GLU A 292 -5.46 4.87 17.21
CA GLU A 292 -5.10 5.64 18.42
C GLU A 292 -5.27 4.79 19.68
N PHE A 293 -6.35 4.00 19.76
CA PHE A 293 -6.53 3.04 20.85
C PHE A 293 -5.46 1.95 20.84
N ALA A 294 -5.16 1.35 19.69
CA ALA A 294 -4.13 0.32 19.58
C ALA A 294 -2.72 0.85 19.95
N LEU A 295 -2.41 2.10 19.59
CA LEU A 295 -1.16 2.77 19.99
C LEU A 295 -1.08 2.98 21.51
N ALA A 296 -2.21 3.33 22.16
CA ALA A 296 -2.29 3.53 23.61
C ALA A 296 -2.15 2.21 24.38
N GLU A 297 -2.72 1.12 23.87
CA GLU A 297 -2.66 -0.22 24.47
C GLU A 297 -1.33 -0.94 24.23
N ASP A 298 -0.63 -0.61 23.15
CA ASP A 298 0.69 -1.12 22.77
C ASP A 298 0.81 -2.66 22.72
N PRO A 299 -0.03 -3.37 21.94
CA PRO A 299 0.06 -4.82 21.81
C PRO A 299 1.31 -5.27 21.06
N GLU A 300 1.63 -6.58 21.08
CA GLU A 300 2.70 -7.14 20.25
C GLU A 300 2.36 -7.07 18.75
N ILE A 301 1.06 -7.24 18.39
CA ILE A 301 0.55 -7.27 17.02
C ILE A 301 -0.62 -6.30 16.88
N VAL A 302 -0.59 -5.45 15.86
CA VAL A 302 -1.79 -4.79 15.33
C VAL A 302 -2.18 -5.48 14.03
N PHE A 303 -3.46 -5.90 13.94
CA PHE A 303 -4.00 -6.60 12.79
C PHE A 303 -4.99 -5.72 12.03
N VAL A 304 -4.67 -5.42 10.76
CA VAL A 304 -5.48 -4.55 9.90
C VAL A 304 -6.44 -5.40 9.07
N THR A 305 -7.72 -5.09 9.15
CA THR A 305 -8.76 -5.75 8.35
C THR A 305 -9.41 -4.72 7.44
N GLY A 306 -9.24 -4.78 6.14
CA GLY A 306 -8.49 -5.69 5.29
C GLY A 306 -7.88 -4.93 4.11
N TRP A 307 -7.28 -5.67 3.18
CA TRP A 307 -6.66 -5.05 2.00
C TRP A 307 -7.62 -4.97 0.80
N ASN A 308 -8.10 -6.13 0.31
CA ASN A 308 -8.69 -6.27 -1.02
C ASN A 308 -9.98 -7.11 -1.06
N GLU A 309 -10.83 -7.02 -0.06
CA GLU A 309 -12.18 -7.62 -0.07
C GLU A 309 -13.16 -6.72 -0.85
N TRP A 310 -13.02 -6.69 -2.16
CA TRP A 310 -13.81 -5.83 -3.04
C TRP A 310 -15.22 -6.29 -3.28
N ILE A 311 -15.53 -7.58 -3.03
CA ILE A 311 -16.80 -8.19 -3.39
C ILE A 311 -17.53 -8.78 -2.20
N ALA A 312 -18.86 -8.70 -2.22
CA ALA A 312 -19.75 -9.44 -1.33
C ALA A 312 -20.83 -10.13 -2.13
N MET A 313 -21.34 -11.25 -1.60
CA MET A 313 -22.45 -11.95 -2.19
C MET A 313 -23.76 -11.19 -1.96
N ARG A 314 -24.53 -10.99 -3.02
CA ARG A 314 -25.90 -10.49 -2.93
C ARG A 314 -26.82 -11.59 -2.41
N LEU A 315 -27.38 -11.37 -1.25
CA LEU A 315 -28.36 -12.28 -0.64
C LEU A 315 -29.80 -11.77 -0.84
N SER A 316 -30.75 -12.67 -0.81
CA SER A 316 -32.17 -12.35 -0.72
C SER A 316 -32.51 -12.01 0.73
N GLY A 317 -33.07 -10.82 0.94
CA GLY A 317 -33.56 -10.37 2.25
C GLY A 317 -35.07 -10.53 2.42
N PRO A 318 -35.62 -10.21 3.59
CA PRO A 318 -37.06 -10.17 3.83
C PRO A 318 -37.71 -9.02 3.02
N PRO A 319 -39.05 -9.01 2.89
CA PRO A 319 -39.74 -8.02 2.05
C PRO A 319 -39.42 -6.55 2.34
N GLU A 320 -39.15 -6.22 3.58
CA GLU A 320 -38.76 -4.86 4.01
C GLU A 320 -37.28 -4.52 3.72
N ARG A 321 -36.44 -5.53 3.44
CA ARG A 321 -35.02 -5.40 3.12
C ARG A 321 -34.64 -6.38 2.00
N PRO A 322 -35.16 -6.19 0.78
CA PRO A 322 -35.13 -7.22 -0.26
C PRO A 322 -33.75 -7.48 -0.86
N VAL A 323 -32.84 -6.52 -0.78
CA VAL A 323 -31.45 -6.66 -1.26
C VAL A 323 -30.51 -6.57 -0.08
N LEU A 324 -29.71 -7.61 0.14
CA LEU A 324 -28.91 -7.79 1.34
C LEU A 324 -27.45 -8.09 1.00
N PHE A 325 -26.55 -7.35 1.64
CA PHE A 325 -25.09 -7.59 1.65
C PHE A 325 -24.60 -7.58 3.10
N VAL A 326 -24.03 -8.69 3.56
CA VAL A 326 -23.65 -8.84 4.97
C VAL A 326 -22.40 -8.05 5.31
N ASP A 327 -21.33 -8.25 4.55
CA ASP A 327 -19.98 -7.82 4.92
C ASP A 327 -19.59 -6.44 4.40
N GLN A 328 -20.17 -5.98 3.32
CA GLN A 328 -19.94 -4.67 2.71
C GLN A 328 -21.06 -4.31 1.74
N ALA A 329 -21.29 -3.04 1.48
CA ALA A 329 -22.40 -2.60 0.62
C ALA A 329 -22.08 -1.40 -0.28
N THR A 330 -21.42 -0.39 0.26
CA THR A 330 -21.10 0.88 -0.43
C THR A 330 -19.70 1.33 -0.02
N LEU A 331 -19.20 2.38 -0.66
CA LEU A 331 -17.93 3.01 -0.27
C LEU A 331 -17.84 3.28 1.24
N ASN A 332 -18.89 3.86 1.83
CA ASN A 332 -18.88 4.24 3.25
C ASN A 332 -18.94 3.03 4.19
N PHE A 333 -19.57 1.97 3.72
CA PHE A 333 -19.82 0.72 4.44
C PHE A 333 -19.09 -0.45 3.77
N SER A 334 -17.77 -0.37 3.78
CA SER A 334 -16.82 -1.36 3.27
C SER A 334 -15.51 -1.29 4.06
N ARG A 335 -14.71 -2.35 4.06
CA ARG A 335 -13.63 -2.55 5.05
C ARG A 335 -12.21 -2.43 4.52
N ASP A 336 -12.03 -2.26 3.22
CA ASP A 336 -10.72 -2.41 2.60
C ASP A 336 -10.03 -1.09 2.34
N ILE A 337 -8.71 -1.14 2.25
CA ILE A 337 -7.81 0.01 2.17
C ILE A 337 -6.93 0.01 0.92
N GLU A 338 -7.05 -0.99 0.05
CA GLU A 338 -6.41 -0.95 -1.26
C GLU A 338 -6.78 0.34 -1.99
N PRO A 339 -5.84 1.03 -2.66
CA PRO A 339 -6.17 2.21 -3.45
C PRO A 339 -7.29 1.98 -4.47
N MET A 340 -8.18 2.97 -4.63
CA MET A 340 -9.34 2.88 -5.49
C MET A 340 -9.40 3.99 -6.55
N LYS A 341 -10.21 3.79 -7.57
CA LYS A 341 -10.55 4.85 -8.50
C LYS A 341 -11.62 5.76 -7.91
N GLY A 342 -11.32 7.06 -7.85
CA GLY A 342 -12.20 8.01 -7.17
C GLY A 342 -12.28 7.76 -5.66
N GLY A 343 -13.38 8.13 -5.03
CA GLY A 343 -13.59 7.90 -3.60
C GLY A 343 -12.45 8.41 -2.73
N TYR A 344 -11.86 7.54 -1.92
CA TYR A 344 -10.74 7.90 -1.05
C TYR A 344 -9.36 7.82 -1.76
N GLY A 345 -9.29 7.35 -3.01
CA GLY A 345 -8.02 7.23 -3.75
C GLY A 345 -7.00 6.35 -3.02
N ASP A 346 -5.87 6.93 -2.62
CA ASP A 346 -4.78 6.29 -1.88
C ASP A 346 -4.70 6.71 -0.40
N SER A 347 -5.67 7.49 0.10
CA SER A 347 -5.61 8.11 1.45
C SER A 347 -5.45 7.10 2.57
N TYR A 348 -6.13 5.94 2.50
CA TYR A 348 -6.05 4.89 3.53
C TYR A 348 -4.71 4.16 3.51
N TYR A 349 -4.14 3.94 2.33
CA TYR A 349 -2.80 3.35 2.20
C TYR A 349 -1.75 4.25 2.85
N MET A 350 -1.77 5.55 2.58
CA MET A 350 -0.85 6.51 3.17
C MET A 350 -1.09 6.66 4.68
N GLN A 351 -2.35 6.69 5.12
CA GLN A 351 -2.71 6.70 6.53
C GLN A 351 -2.18 5.48 7.28
N MET A 352 -2.34 4.28 6.70
CA MET A 352 -1.81 3.04 7.27
C MET A 352 -0.30 3.10 7.44
N ILE A 353 0.46 3.57 6.45
CA ILE A 353 1.92 3.76 6.57
C ILE A 353 2.25 4.67 7.76
N GLY A 354 1.53 5.77 7.90
CA GLY A 354 1.71 6.70 9.03
C GLY A 354 1.52 6.01 10.39
N TYR A 355 0.49 5.21 10.54
CA TYR A 355 0.22 4.47 11.77
C TYR A 355 1.22 3.33 12.02
N ILE A 356 1.64 2.61 10.97
CA ILE A 356 2.70 1.61 11.09
C ILE A 356 3.99 2.23 11.65
N ARG A 357 4.39 3.41 11.16
CA ARG A 357 5.56 4.13 11.68
C ARG A 357 5.38 4.55 13.14
N ARG A 358 4.22 5.07 13.50
CA ARG A 358 3.93 5.44 14.90
C ARG A 358 3.96 4.22 15.83
N PHE A 359 3.51 3.08 15.37
CA PHE A 359 3.49 1.83 16.14
C PHE A 359 4.87 1.16 16.26
N LYS A 360 5.60 1.07 15.15
CA LYS A 360 6.87 0.35 15.08
C LYS A 360 8.10 1.22 15.26
N GLY A 361 7.97 2.56 15.21
CA GLY A 361 9.11 3.45 15.08
C GLY A 361 9.79 3.31 13.71
N MET A 362 10.93 3.97 13.54
CA MET A 362 11.69 3.95 12.30
C MET A 362 13.16 3.59 12.54
N PRO A 363 13.82 2.84 11.61
CA PRO A 363 15.25 2.53 11.71
C PRO A 363 16.12 3.78 11.57
N ASP A 364 17.39 3.63 11.89
CA ASP A 364 18.37 4.69 11.65
C ASP A 364 18.48 4.99 10.16
N GLN A 365 18.50 6.29 9.82
CA GLN A 365 18.54 6.77 8.46
C GLN A 365 19.99 7.04 8.00
N ALA A 366 20.85 6.04 8.16
CA ALA A 366 22.22 6.14 7.68
C ALA A 366 22.26 6.25 6.15
N GLY A 367 23.13 7.16 5.63
CA GLY A 367 23.35 7.29 4.20
C GLY A 367 22.37 8.21 3.45
N THR A 368 21.65 9.08 4.17
CA THR A 368 20.77 10.09 3.54
C THR A 368 21.48 11.37 3.13
N SER A 369 22.78 11.46 3.31
CA SER A 369 23.61 12.61 2.92
C SER A 369 24.97 12.15 2.37
N CYS A 370 25.49 12.84 1.36
CA CYS A 370 26.82 12.59 0.81
C CYS A 370 27.43 13.88 0.29
N ARG A 371 28.36 14.46 1.05
CA ARG A 371 29.14 15.60 0.61
C ARG A 371 30.37 15.16 -0.18
N LEU A 372 30.64 15.83 -1.30
CA LEU A 372 31.77 15.61 -2.16
C LEU A 372 32.77 16.77 -2.02
N GLU A 373 34.05 16.45 -2.01
CA GLU A 373 35.13 17.45 -2.05
C GLU A 373 35.26 18.10 -3.42
N ARG A 374 34.91 17.40 -4.48
CA ARG A 374 34.95 17.82 -5.87
C ARG A 374 33.64 17.51 -6.59
N PRO A 375 33.20 18.38 -7.52
CA PRO A 375 32.01 18.12 -8.31
C PRO A 375 32.19 16.87 -9.18
N ILE A 376 31.09 16.16 -9.41
CA ILE A 376 31.01 15.07 -10.40
C ILE A 376 31.04 15.71 -11.79
N PRO A 377 32.01 15.37 -12.64
CA PRO A 377 32.04 15.89 -14.01
C PRO A 377 30.90 15.22 -14.82
N ILE A 378 30.01 16.04 -15.37
CA ILE A 378 28.80 15.54 -16.07
C ILE A 378 29.13 14.84 -17.39
N ASP A 379 30.20 15.25 -18.06
CA ASP A 379 30.68 14.70 -19.33
C ASP A 379 31.62 13.48 -19.16
N SER A 380 31.91 13.08 -17.92
CA SER A 380 32.80 11.94 -17.61
C SER A 380 32.10 10.59 -17.65
N ASP A 381 32.88 9.54 -17.42
CA ASP A 381 32.36 8.24 -17.06
C ASP A 381 31.69 8.29 -15.68
N PHE A 382 30.70 7.43 -15.42
CA PHE A 382 29.93 7.39 -14.17
C PHE A 382 30.69 6.79 -12.97
N VAL A 383 32.01 6.66 -13.06
CA VAL A 383 32.86 6.01 -12.04
C VAL A 383 32.81 6.76 -10.70
N ALA A 384 32.71 8.09 -10.71
CA ALA A 384 32.62 8.90 -9.50
C ALA A 384 31.43 8.50 -8.59
N TRP A 385 30.36 7.98 -9.17
CA TRP A 385 29.19 7.53 -8.41
C TRP A 385 29.43 6.29 -7.54
N ARG A 386 30.51 5.54 -7.74
CA ARG A 386 30.87 4.38 -6.91
C ARG A 386 31.21 4.78 -5.47
N GLU A 387 31.70 5.99 -5.27
CA GLU A 387 32.07 6.52 -3.95
C GLU A 387 30.91 7.21 -3.22
N VAL A 388 29.78 7.42 -3.89
CA VAL A 388 28.59 8.04 -3.30
C VAL A 388 27.83 7.03 -2.45
N GLY A 389 27.77 7.27 -1.13
CA GLY A 389 27.16 6.38 -0.15
C GLY A 389 25.64 6.57 0.02
N ALA A 390 25.07 7.73 -0.36
CA ALA A 390 23.63 7.97 -0.34
C ALA A 390 22.95 7.25 -1.52
N GLU A 391 22.70 5.96 -1.33
CA GLU A 391 22.13 5.06 -2.33
C GLU A 391 20.72 4.64 -1.94
N TYR A 392 19.82 4.65 -2.92
CA TYR A 392 18.42 4.24 -2.83
C TYR A 392 18.13 3.17 -3.85
N ARG A 393 17.18 2.29 -3.55
CA ARG A 393 16.84 1.16 -4.42
C ARG A 393 15.35 1.02 -4.59
N ASP A 394 14.97 0.46 -5.74
CA ASP A 394 13.61 0.05 -6.03
C ASP A 394 13.60 -1.37 -6.65
N PHE A 395 12.41 -1.94 -6.76
CA PHE A 395 12.20 -3.30 -7.20
C PHE A 395 12.58 -3.50 -8.68
N ARG A 396 13.19 -4.64 -8.99
CA ARG A 396 13.35 -5.13 -10.37
C ARG A 396 12.08 -5.82 -10.84
N GLY A 397 11.91 -5.88 -12.16
CA GLY A 397 10.79 -6.60 -12.78
C GLY A 397 9.43 -5.94 -12.62
N LYS A 398 9.37 -4.64 -12.25
CA LYS A 398 8.10 -3.90 -12.05
C LYS A 398 7.47 -3.35 -13.33
N THR A 399 8.22 -3.32 -14.42
CA THR A 399 7.77 -2.80 -15.74
C THR A 399 7.21 -3.89 -16.67
N GLN A 400 6.97 -5.10 -16.16
CA GLN A 400 6.35 -6.17 -16.93
C GLN A 400 4.96 -5.73 -17.43
N PRO A 401 4.62 -6.00 -18.71
CA PRO A 401 3.33 -5.60 -19.23
C PRO A 401 2.20 -6.41 -18.58
N ARG A 402 1.07 -5.75 -18.37
CA ARG A 402 -0.18 -6.39 -18.01
C ARG A 402 -0.92 -6.79 -19.29
N ASN A 403 -1.41 -8.01 -19.35
CA ASN A 403 -2.35 -8.49 -20.36
C ASN A 403 -3.17 -9.61 -19.70
N TYR A 404 -4.30 -9.24 -19.08
CA TYR A 404 -5.05 -10.16 -18.23
C TYR A 404 -6.57 -9.93 -18.30
N ALA A 405 -7.35 -11.01 -18.15
CA ALA A 405 -8.79 -10.93 -18.03
C ALA A 405 -9.20 -10.27 -16.70
N GLY A 406 -10.34 -9.58 -16.72
CA GLY A 406 -11.04 -9.09 -15.54
C GLY A 406 -12.39 -9.77 -15.38
N TYR A 407 -13.26 -9.20 -14.54
CA TYR A 407 -14.63 -9.66 -14.41
C TYR A 407 -15.44 -9.46 -15.70
N GLY A 408 -16.32 -10.40 -16.00
CA GLY A 408 -17.15 -10.38 -17.21
C GLY A 408 -16.31 -10.46 -18.47
N GLU A 409 -16.56 -9.53 -19.39
CA GLU A 409 -15.83 -9.40 -20.66
C GLU A 409 -14.64 -8.43 -20.57
N LEU A 410 -14.32 -7.93 -19.36
CA LEU A 410 -13.24 -6.97 -19.19
C LEU A 410 -11.87 -7.63 -19.45
N HIS A 411 -11.02 -6.85 -20.08
CA HIS A 411 -9.64 -7.21 -20.36
C HIS A 411 -8.74 -6.00 -20.07
N TYR A 412 -7.64 -6.23 -19.34
CA TYR A 412 -6.73 -5.17 -18.94
C TYR A 412 -5.39 -5.31 -19.63
N GLU A 413 -4.99 -4.26 -20.32
CA GLU A 413 -3.68 -4.14 -20.95
C GLU A 413 -2.95 -2.91 -20.42
N ASN A 414 -1.68 -3.08 -20.08
CA ASN A 414 -0.79 -1.99 -19.70
C ASN A 414 0.65 -2.34 -20.12
N ALA A 415 1.12 -1.67 -21.15
CA ALA A 415 2.49 -1.82 -21.66
C ALA A 415 3.27 -0.50 -21.53
N THR A 416 2.89 0.36 -20.59
CA THR A 416 3.53 1.68 -20.39
C THR A 416 4.84 1.60 -19.60
N GLY A 417 5.11 0.49 -18.91
CA GLY A 417 6.36 0.27 -18.18
C GLY A 417 7.56 0.38 -19.10
N ARG A 418 8.49 1.31 -18.77
CA ARG A 418 9.67 1.63 -19.53
C ARG A 418 10.79 2.05 -18.57
N ASN A 419 12.05 1.95 -18.99
CA ASN A 419 13.21 2.39 -18.21
C ASN A 419 13.18 1.87 -16.75
N ALA A 420 13.01 0.55 -16.58
CA ALA A 420 12.86 -0.10 -15.26
C ALA A 420 13.88 0.46 -14.23
N LEU A 421 13.44 1.42 -13.44
CA LEU A 421 14.23 2.21 -12.50
C LEU A 421 14.58 1.37 -11.27
N VAL A 422 15.87 1.18 -10.95
CA VAL A 422 16.29 0.22 -9.90
C VAL A 422 17.25 0.76 -8.85
N ALA A 423 18.05 1.78 -9.18
CA ALA A 423 19.02 2.34 -8.24
C ALA A 423 19.19 3.85 -8.44
N PHE A 424 19.34 4.56 -7.33
CA PHE A 424 19.45 6.02 -7.34
C PHE A 424 20.49 6.46 -6.33
N LYS A 425 21.13 7.60 -6.61
CA LYS A 425 22.06 8.23 -5.68
C LYS A 425 21.87 9.72 -5.68
N ALA A 426 22.22 10.35 -4.57
CA ALA A 426 22.28 11.79 -4.44
C ALA A 426 23.57 12.20 -3.72
N ALA A 427 24.14 13.32 -4.15
CA ALA A 427 25.35 13.91 -3.55
C ALA A 427 25.34 15.42 -3.70
N HIS A 428 26.16 16.14 -2.93
CA HIS A 428 26.27 17.57 -3.07
C HIS A 428 27.71 18.07 -2.87
N THR A 429 27.99 19.20 -3.47
CA THR A 429 29.10 20.08 -3.09
C THR A 429 28.54 21.36 -2.46
N ALA A 430 29.40 22.35 -2.20
CA ALA A 430 28.94 23.64 -1.70
C ALA A 430 27.93 24.33 -2.64
N ASP A 431 28.05 24.11 -3.96
CA ASP A 431 27.32 24.88 -4.98
C ASP A 431 26.37 24.04 -5.84
N THR A 432 26.48 22.71 -5.81
CA THR A 432 25.77 21.82 -6.76
C THR A 432 25.20 20.59 -6.06
N LEU A 433 23.99 20.25 -6.42
CA LEU A 433 23.37 18.94 -6.15
C LEU A 433 23.52 18.03 -7.37
N PHE A 434 23.86 16.78 -7.11
CA PHE A 434 23.99 15.73 -8.12
C PHE A 434 22.99 14.63 -7.87
N PHE A 435 22.35 14.16 -8.93
CA PHE A 435 21.45 13.03 -8.91
C PHE A 435 21.86 11.99 -9.94
N TYR A 436 21.70 10.74 -9.57
CA TYR A 436 21.96 9.58 -10.41
C TYR A 436 20.76 8.67 -10.42
N ALA A 437 20.45 8.12 -11.58
CA ALA A 437 19.49 7.05 -11.74
C ALA A 437 20.04 5.95 -12.63
N ALA A 438 19.78 4.71 -12.27
CA ALA A 438 20.07 3.54 -13.11
C ALA A 438 18.80 2.71 -13.33
N SER A 439 18.64 2.25 -14.57
CA SER A 439 17.60 1.31 -14.98
C SER A 439 18.16 -0.12 -15.12
N GLU A 440 17.27 -1.10 -15.21
CA GLU A 440 17.64 -2.51 -15.40
C GLU A 440 18.22 -2.78 -16.79
N PHE A 441 17.77 -2.02 -17.78
CA PHE A 441 18.18 -2.09 -19.18
C PHE A 441 18.58 -0.70 -19.68
N ASP A 442 19.19 -0.61 -20.88
CA ASP A 442 19.54 0.66 -21.49
C ASP A 442 18.34 1.61 -21.55
N LEU A 443 18.57 2.88 -21.23
CA LEU A 443 17.54 3.92 -21.25
C LEU A 443 17.01 4.12 -22.67
N SER A 444 15.70 4.36 -22.76
CA SER A 444 15.07 4.80 -24.00
C SER A 444 15.63 6.14 -24.45
N PRO A 445 15.45 6.55 -25.74
CA PRO A 445 15.92 7.84 -26.21
C PRO A 445 15.33 9.00 -25.40
N TYR A 446 16.14 10.01 -25.11
CA TYR A 446 15.74 11.22 -24.36
C TYR A 446 14.64 12.05 -25.07
N THR A 447 14.41 11.78 -26.35
CA THR A 447 13.34 12.41 -27.15
C THR A 447 11.96 11.84 -26.90
N ASP A 448 11.85 10.73 -26.16
CA ASP A 448 10.57 10.15 -25.80
C ASP A 448 9.79 11.04 -24.82
N ARG A 449 8.48 11.00 -24.93
CA ARG A 449 7.60 11.78 -24.05
C ARG A 449 7.75 11.34 -22.58
N ASN A 450 7.65 12.30 -21.67
CA ASN A 450 7.69 12.08 -20.21
C ASN A 450 8.89 11.21 -19.79
N TRP A 451 10.05 11.52 -20.35
CA TRP A 451 11.26 10.75 -20.18
C TRP A 451 12.02 11.16 -18.92
N MET A 452 12.23 10.19 -18.01
CA MET A 452 13.14 10.30 -16.86
C MET A 452 12.95 11.61 -16.07
N MET A 453 11.70 11.90 -15.64
CA MET A 453 11.42 13.07 -14.81
C MET A 453 11.98 12.89 -13.40
N LEU A 454 12.60 13.94 -12.88
CA LEU A 454 12.98 14.05 -11.47
C LEU A 454 12.10 15.11 -10.81
N LEU A 455 11.27 14.69 -9.87
CA LEU A 455 10.43 15.56 -9.05
C LEU A 455 11.13 15.84 -7.72
N LEU A 456 11.16 17.12 -7.31
CA LEU A 456 11.88 17.57 -6.12
C LEU A 456 10.97 18.35 -5.19
N ARG A 457 10.94 17.95 -3.91
CA ARG A 457 10.45 18.76 -2.81
C ARG A 457 11.65 19.35 -2.07
N VAL A 458 11.66 20.66 -1.86
CA VAL A 458 12.73 21.36 -1.13
C VAL A 458 12.12 22.09 0.04
N GLU A 459 12.56 21.80 1.25
CA GLU A 459 12.05 22.45 2.45
C GLU A 459 12.29 23.96 2.39
N GLY A 460 11.22 24.76 2.62
CA GLY A 460 11.27 26.21 2.64
C GLY A 460 11.23 26.89 1.27
N SER A 461 10.88 26.19 0.19
CA SER A 461 10.75 26.76 -1.16
C SER A 461 9.44 27.52 -1.41
N GLY A 462 8.59 27.72 -0.39
CA GLY A 462 7.31 28.44 -0.48
C GLY A 462 6.12 27.49 -0.61
N ASP A 463 4.93 28.07 -0.82
CA ASP A 463 3.66 27.34 -0.79
C ASP A 463 3.16 26.88 -2.17
N ASN A 464 3.86 27.28 -3.24
CA ASN A 464 3.50 26.87 -4.60
C ASN A 464 4.13 25.51 -4.91
N ASP A 465 3.31 24.47 -4.90
CA ASP A 465 3.72 23.11 -5.22
C ASP A 465 2.66 22.38 -6.05
N TRP A 466 3.05 21.24 -6.61
CA TRP A 466 2.14 20.22 -7.10
C TRP A 466 2.35 18.96 -6.26
N GLU A 467 1.36 18.59 -5.46
CA GLU A 467 1.41 17.38 -4.60
C GLU A 467 2.66 17.36 -3.67
N GLY A 468 3.11 18.54 -3.25
CA GLY A 468 4.31 18.75 -2.44
C GLY A 468 5.61 18.92 -3.23
N TYR A 469 5.61 18.83 -4.55
CA TYR A 469 6.81 19.05 -5.38
C TYR A 469 6.93 20.50 -5.84
N HIS A 470 8.07 21.12 -5.53
CA HIS A 470 8.39 22.51 -5.89
C HIS A 470 9.09 22.61 -7.25
N PHE A 471 9.83 21.56 -7.65
CA PHE A 471 10.61 21.55 -8.89
C PHE A 471 10.46 20.24 -9.64
N VAL A 472 10.62 20.32 -10.97
CA VAL A 472 10.67 19.16 -11.86
C VAL A 472 11.77 19.33 -12.91
N VAL A 473 12.48 18.23 -13.19
CA VAL A 473 13.43 18.13 -14.30
C VAL A 473 12.83 17.21 -15.36
N ASN A 474 13.10 17.47 -16.64
CA ASN A 474 12.69 16.66 -17.79
C ASN A 474 11.16 16.49 -17.99
N ARG A 475 10.32 17.33 -17.40
CA ARG A 475 8.92 17.42 -17.84
C ARG A 475 8.85 17.91 -19.31
N ARG A 476 9.73 18.84 -19.68
CA ARG A 476 10.04 19.17 -21.06
C ARG A 476 11.15 18.25 -21.56
N THR A 477 11.03 17.78 -22.81
CA THR A 477 12.09 16.99 -23.46
C THR A 477 13.43 17.70 -23.37
N PRO A 478 14.48 17.10 -22.83
CA PRO A 478 15.80 17.71 -22.76
C PRO A 478 16.41 17.93 -24.16
N GLY A 479 17.41 18.80 -24.23
CA GLY A 479 18.26 18.94 -25.41
C GLY A 479 19.40 17.90 -25.44
N GLU A 480 20.28 17.95 -26.42
CA GLU A 480 21.41 17.02 -26.52
C GLU A 480 22.43 17.14 -25.37
N SER A 481 22.58 18.32 -24.77
CA SER A 481 23.60 18.59 -23.75
C SER A 481 23.07 19.26 -22.48
N ALA A 482 21.78 19.58 -22.41
CA ALA A 482 21.16 20.23 -21.26
C ALA A 482 19.75 19.72 -21.00
N ALA A 483 19.43 19.54 -19.73
CA ALA A 483 18.08 19.29 -19.24
C ALA A 483 17.47 20.60 -18.73
N TYR A 484 16.16 20.63 -18.52
CA TYR A 484 15.43 21.80 -18.07
C TYR A 484 14.91 21.62 -16.66
N LEU A 485 15.22 22.59 -15.79
CA LEU A 485 14.63 22.70 -14.46
C LEU A 485 13.45 23.67 -14.53
N GLU A 486 12.30 23.23 -13.98
CA GLU A 486 11.10 24.05 -13.88
C GLU A 486 10.65 24.13 -12.41
N ARG A 487 10.03 25.26 -12.01
CA ARG A 487 9.48 25.50 -10.69
C ARG A 487 7.95 25.49 -10.76
N SER A 488 7.29 24.95 -9.76
CA SER A 488 5.84 24.94 -9.64
C SER A 488 5.26 26.35 -9.43
N LEU A 489 4.16 26.63 -10.12
CA LEU A 489 3.31 27.80 -9.91
C LEU A 489 2.03 27.46 -9.14
N GLY A 490 1.91 26.22 -8.67
CA GLY A 490 0.72 25.64 -8.05
C GLY A 490 -0.04 24.73 -9.02
N GLY A 491 -0.53 23.58 -8.52
CA GLY A 491 -1.07 22.52 -9.37
C GLY A 491 -0.06 22.08 -10.44
N TRP A 492 -0.51 21.57 -11.57
CA TRP A 492 0.37 21.13 -12.68
C TRP A 492 0.82 22.29 -13.59
N ALA A 493 1.03 23.49 -13.03
CA ALA A 493 1.55 24.64 -13.76
C ALA A 493 3.01 24.89 -13.40
N TRP A 494 3.88 25.05 -14.41
CA TRP A 494 5.32 25.09 -14.24
C TRP A 494 5.96 26.25 -15.04
N GLU A 495 6.97 26.90 -14.48
CA GLU A 495 7.79 27.89 -15.17
C GLU A 495 9.26 27.47 -15.26
N SER A 496 9.94 27.81 -16.34
CA SER A 496 11.35 27.48 -16.53
C SER A 496 12.23 28.28 -15.59
N VAL A 497 13.10 27.60 -14.84
CA VAL A 497 14.11 28.22 -13.96
C VAL A 497 15.45 28.32 -14.66
N GLY A 498 15.82 27.31 -15.46
CA GLY A 498 17.09 27.32 -16.18
C GLY A 498 17.45 25.96 -16.76
N GLU A 499 18.58 25.97 -17.46
CA GLU A 499 19.22 24.74 -17.97
C GLU A 499 20.15 24.15 -16.91
N ILE A 500 20.23 22.84 -16.88
CA ILE A 500 21.11 22.08 -15.98
C ILE A 500 21.91 21.05 -16.77
N GLY A 501 23.07 20.66 -16.25
CA GLY A 501 23.91 19.63 -16.84
C GLY A 501 23.29 18.23 -16.68
N TYR A 502 23.33 17.44 -17.74
CA TYR A 502 22.98 16.03 -17.68
C TYR A 502 23.78 15.18 -18.65
N ALA A 503 23.91 13.90 -18.37
CA ALA A 503 24.47 12.91 -19.29
C ALA A 503 23.79 11.56 -19.13
N VAL A 504 23.77 10.81 -20.24
CA VAL A 504 23.23 9.45 -20.30
C VAL A 504 24.29 8.52 -20.90
N ARG A 505 24.42 7.32 -20.32
CA ARG A 505 25.32 6.28 -20.83
C ARG A 505 24.74 4.90 -20.58
N GLY A 506 24.26 4.25 -21.64
CA GLY A 506 23.60 2.94 -21.52
C GLY A 506 22.37 3.04 -20.62
N ASN A 507 22.43 2.40 -19.48
CA ASN A 507 21.34 2.35 -18.49
C ASN A 507 21.48 3.37 -17.34
N GLU A 508 22.39 4.33 -17.44
CA GLU A 508 22.69 5.30 -16.39
C GLU A 508 22.42 6.74 -16.84
N LEU A 509 21.89 7.56 -15.93
CA LEU A 509 21.64 8.98 -16.10
C LEU A 509 22.23 9.74 -14.91
N GLN A 510 22.86 10.88 -15.15
CA GLN A 510 23.30 11.80 -14.10
C GLN A 510 22.87 13.24 -14.40
N LEU A 511 22.57 13.98 -13.31
CA LEU A 511 22.16 15.38 -13.34
C LEU A 511 23.03 16.21 -12.39
N ALA A 512 23.31 17.47 -12.77
CA ALA A 512 23.95 18.47 -11.91
C ALA A 512 23.09 19.72 -11.84
N ILE A 513 22.54 20.01 -10.66
CA ILE A 513 21.63 21.14 -10.41
C ILE A 513 22.35 22.16 -9.53
N PRO A 514 22.62 23.39 -10.00
CA PRO A 514 23.13 24.47 -9.14
C PRO A 514 22.17 24.70 -7.96
N ARG A 515 22.69 24.70 -6.74
CA ARG A 515 21.89 24.87 -5.51
C ARG A 515 21.14 26.21 -5.48
N THR A 516 21.70 27.24 -6.10
CA THR A 516 21.05 28.55 -6.23
C THR A 516 19.73 28.51 -6.99
N LEU A 517 19.60 27.62 -7.98
CA LEU A 517 18.34 27.46 -8.73
C LEU A 517 17.20 26.83 -7.88
N LEU A 518 17.56 26.16 -6.80
CA LEU A 518 16.63 25.52 -5.86
C LEU A 518 16.42 26.36 -4.58
N GLY A 519 17.05 27.51 -4.44
CA GLY A 519 17.04 28.30 -3.21
C GLY A 519 17.76 27.59 -2.03
N LEU A 520 18.67 26.68 -2.34
CA LEU A 520 19.47 25.93 -1.36
C LEU A 520 20.87 26.52 -1.18
N GLU A 521 20.94 27.81 -0.91
CA GLU A 521 22.18 28.46 -0.54
C GLU A 521 22.66 28.00 0.85
N ARG A 522 23.91 28.30 1.24
CA ARG A 522 24.43 27.93 2.56
C ARG A 522 23.49 28.38 3.68
N SER A 523 23.16 27.43 4.54
CA SER A 523 22.24 27.65 5.65
C SER A 523 22.88 27.26 6.99
N ASN A 524 22.52 28.00 8.04
CA ASN A 524 22.89 27.68 9.42
C ASN A 524 21.96 26.59 10.03
N ARG A 525 21.21 25.89 9.22
CA ARG A 525 20.37 24.75 9.61
C ARG A 525 20.44 23.67 8.55
N GLU A 526 20.20 22.45 8.96
CA GLU A 526 19.98 21.33 8.06
C GLU A 526 18.83 21.62 7.09
N ARG A 527 18.94 21.14 5.87
CA ARG A 527 17.91 21.28 4.82
C ARG A 527 17.50 19.91 4.34
N GLU A 528 16.21 19.66 4.34
CA GLU A 528 15.65 18.43 3.79
C GLU A 528 15.23 18.61 2.33
N LEU A 529 15.56 17.61 1.55
CA LEU A 529 15.14 17.43 0.17
C LEU A 529 14.48 16.07 0.02
N SER A 530 13.33 16.02 -0.63
CA SER A 530 12.73 14.75 -1.04
C SER A 530 12.64 14.68 -2.55
N PHE A 531 12.86 13.48 -3.12
CA PHE A 531 12.87 13.33 -4.58
C PHE A 531 12.22 12.01 -5.03
N LYS A 532 11.73 12.05 -6.26
CA LYS A 532 11.09 10.94 -6.95
C LYS A 532 11.50 10.93 -8.41
N TRP A 533 11.79 9.74 -8.93
CA TRP A 533 11.95 9.52 -10.37
C TRP A 533 10.67 8.97 -10.97
N ALA A 534 10.29 9.45 -12.15
CA ALA A 534 9.13 8.96 -12.88
C ALA A 534 9.43 8.96 -14.39
N ASP A 535 9.10 7.86 -15.05
CA ASP A 535 9.28 7.71 -16.48
C ASP A 535 7.98 7.25 -17.13
N ASN A 536 7.65 7.83 -18.28
CA ASN A 536 6.50 7.50 -19.12
C ASN A 536 5.15 7.55 -18.39
N VAL A 537 4.95 8.53 -17.50
CA VAL A 537 3.63 8.82 -16.92
C VAL A 537 2.64 9.14 -18.04
N GLN A 538 1.40 8.74 -17.90
CA GLN A 538 0.38 8.83 -18.96
C GLN A 538 -0.60 9.99 -18.73
N ASN A 539 -0.94 10.29 -17.48
CA ASN A 539 -1.87 11.34 -17.07
C ASN A 539 -1.11 12.43 -16.32
N GLU A 540 -0.70 13.47 -17.05
CA GLU A 540 0.04 14.57 -16.47
C GLU A 540 -0.80 15.31 -15.42
N GLY A 541 -0.23 15.53 -14.24
CA GLY A 541 -0.91 16.20 -13.13
C GLY A 541 -1.82 15.31 -12.29
N ASP A 542 -1.86 14.01 -12.55
CA ASP A 542 -2.56 13.02 -11.71
C ASP A 542 -1.56 12.19 -10.91
N PRO A 543 -1.45 12.37 -9.58
CA PRO A 543 -0.51 11.60 -8.76
C PRO A 543 -0.89 10.11 -8.62
N ILE A 544 -2.14 9.75 -8.91
CA ILE A 544 -2.60 8.35 -8.93
C ILE A 544 -1.94 7.58 -10.09
N ASP A 545 -1.52 8.27 -11.13
CA ASP A 545 -0.75 7.70 -12.23
C ASP A 545 0.51 6.96 -11.75
N PHE A 546 1.12 7.43 -10.67
CA PHE A 546 2.32 6.83 -10.05
C PHE A 546 2.12 5.41 -9.50
N TYR A 547 0.91 4.94 -9.40
CA TYR A 547 0.60 3.56 -9.01
C TYR A 547 0.40 2.63 -10.22
N GLN A 548 0.04 3.17 -11.39
CA GLN A 548 -0.51 2.40 -12.50
C GLN A 548 0.39 2.37 -13.73
N TYR A 549 0.94 3.53 -14.12
CA TYR A 549 1.53 3.72 -15.44
C TYR A 549 3.01 4.06 -15.38
N GLY A 550 3.71 3.80 -16.51
CA GLY A 550 5.13 4.06 -16.63
C GLY A 550 5.95 3.26 -15.63
N ASP A 551 7.04 3.86 -15.18
CA ASP A 551 7.82 3.41 -14.05
C ASP A 551 8.13 4.55 -13.09
N VAL A 552 7.94 4.34 -11.80
CA VAL A 552 8.08 5.37 -10.76
C VAL A 552 8.86 4.80 -9.58
N ALA A 553 9.76 5.59 -9.03
CA ALA A 553 10.59 5.20 -7.90
C ALA A 553 10.76 6.36 -6.90
N PRO A 554 10.33 6.15 -5.66
CA PRO A 554 9.51 5.04 -5.14
C PRO A 554 8.05 5.14 -5.61
N ALA A 555 7.30 4.03 -5.50
CA ALA A 555 5.91 3.97 -5.94
C ALA A 555 4.98 4.93 -5.20
N GLY A 556 3.87 5.32 -5.86
CA GLY A 556 2.83 6.16 -5.30
C GLY A 556 3.36 7.51 -4.79
N ARG A 557 2.89 7.93 -3.62
CA ARG A 557 3.26 9.23 -3.01
C ARG A 557 4.52 9.17 -2.14
N LEU A 558 5.23 8.04 -2.07
CA LEU A 558 6.49 7.93 -1.35
C LEU A 558 7.60 8.66 -2.10
N ASN A 559 8.57 9.24 -1.37
CA ASN A 559 9.72 9.95 -1.92
C ASN A 559 10.99 9.56 -1.17
N TYR A 560 12.12 9.48 -1.87
CA TYR A 560 13.41 9.33 -1.22
C TYR A 560 13.80 10.62 -0.50
N ARG A 561 14.41 10.49 0.68
CA ARG A 561 14.83 11.59 1.53
C ARG A 561 16.34 11.84 1.37
N TYR A 562 16.73 13.10 1.22
CA TYR A 562 18.13 13.52 1.20
C TYR A 562 18.34 14.71 2.13
N LEU A 563 19.43 14.70 2.90
CA LEU A 563 19.74 15.75 3.85
C LEU A 563 21.00 16.51 3.43
N ILE A 564 20.98 17.84 3.55
CA ILE A 564 22.14 18.71 3.47
C ILE A 564 22.39 19.21 4.89
N PRO A 565 23.49 18.80 5.55
CA PRO A 565 23.79 19.19 6.92
C PRO A 565 23.94 20.69 7.12
N GLU A 566 23.82 21.13 8.38
CA GLU A 566 24.07 22.53 8.79
C GLU A 566 25.48 22.98 8.39
N GLY A 567 25.59 24.21 7.88
CA GLY A 567 26.86 24.82 7.47
C GLY A 567 27.34 24.42 6.09
N GLU A 568 26.61 23.56 5.39
CA GLU A 568 26.93 23.03 4.07
C GLU A 568 26.09 23.60 2.93
#